data_4389d7b2f377c73ea0d9add06a5eee6a
#
_entry.id   4389d7b2f377c73ea0d9add06a5eee6a
#
_cell.length_a   1.000
_cell.length_b   1.000
_cell.length_c   1.000
_cell.angle_alpha   90.00
_cell.angle_beta   90.00
_cell.angle_gamma   90.00
#
_symmetry.space_group_name_H-M   'P 1'
#
loop_
_entity.id
_entity.type
_entity.pdbx_description
1 polymer ?
#
loop_
_entity_poly.entity_id
_entity_poly.type
_entity_poly.pdbx_seq_one_letter_code
_entity_poly.pdbx_strand_id
1 'polypeptide(L)'
;IMVFGNSLSAGTPTDATVSTAKIVDDAVTAAKINNDIISGSTELATTPADTDEFLISDAGTIKRIDYSHIKGSSDWVKLANSTVSSVSSLSFEDTFTDDYQYYKIFIKDFYFASADIPVFNYLTSGSTAVTTGYFTISNYSFAATGSSTGGQSWRHWNGDDHGLAVTNTGTSADNPMWCELTLLNPRSTTKRRLSICLSGMYGNDSQFYSESIRNFNTNTGTAFGGIKIQGNGSQTIGSITATVYGIK
;
A
#
# COMPACT_ATOMS: atom_id res chain seq x y z
N ILE A 1 5.06 63.12 58.27
CA ILE A 1 5.07 62.78 56.87
C ILE A 1 4.17 61.53 56.73
N MET A 2 2.98 61.74 56.21
CA MET A 2 2.09 60.63 55.84
C MET A 2 2.56 60.03 54.53
N VAL A 3 3.02 58.81 54.56
CA VAL A 3 3.28 58.03 53.31
C VAL A 3 1.96 57.35 52.97
N PHE A 4 1.22 57.88 52.01
CA PHE A 4 0.11 57.17 51.44
C PHE A 4 0.69 56.06 50.58
N GLY A 5 0.63 54.86 51.08
CA GLY A 5 0.85 53.69 50.25
C GLY A 5 -0.20 53.65 49.18
N ASN A 6 0.17 54.01 47.97
CA ASN A 6 -0.66 53.86 46.80
C ASN A 6 -0.79 52.34 46.51
N SER A 7 -1.86 51.79 47.10
CA SER A 7 -2.35 50.49 46.62
C SER A 7 -2.85 50.73 45.15
N LEU A 8 -1.94 50.68 44.21
CA LEU A 8 -2.32 50.57 42.81
C LEU A 8 -3.04 49.24 42.66
N SER A 9 -4.36 49.29 42.68
CA SER A 9 -5.14 48.21 42.10
C SER A 9 -4.62 48.04 40.67
N ALA A 10 -3.86 46.99 40.46
CA ALA A 10 -3.46 46.61 39.09
C ALA A 10 -4.74 46.27 38.35
N GLY A 11 -5.33 47.26 37.69
CA GLY A 11 -6.45 47.03 36.77
C GLY A 11 -6.07 46.03 35.70
N THR A 12 -7.07 45.44 35.13
CA THR A 12 -6.85 44.57 33.94
C THR A 12 -6.07 45.40 32.90
N PRO A 13 -4.92 44.91 32.42
CA PRO A 13 -4.19 45.62 31.35
C PRO A 13 -5.13 45.88 30.18
N THR A 14 -5.07 47.07 29.61
CA THR A 14 -5.78 47.33 28.33
C THR A 14 -5.16 46.59 27.21
N ASP A 15 -5.90 46.37 26.12
CA ASP A 15 -5.44 45.67 24.93
C ASP A 15 -4.09 46.19 24.45
N ALA A 16 -3.21 45.27 24.06
CA ALA A 16 -1.85 45.52 23.60
C ALA A 16 -0.88 46.19 24.60
N THR A 17 -1.24 46.30 25.88
CA THR A 17 -0.36 46.92 26.88
C THR A 17 0.60 45.95 27.57
N VAL A 18 0.38 44.64 27.46
CA VAL A 18 1.29 43.62 27.96
C VAL A 18 2.31 43.27 26.88
N SER A 19 3.46 43.90 26.91
CA SER A 19 4.58 43.58 26.03
C SER A 19 5.38 42.40 26.55
N THR A 20 6.20 41.79 25.68
CA THR A 20 7.06 40.62 26.03
C THR A 20 7.94 40.93 27.25
N ALA A 21 8.48 42.15 27.35
CA ALA A 21 9.32 42.57 28.48
C ALA A 21 8.56 42.66 29.83
N LYS A 22 7.23 42.63 29.83
CA LYS A 22 6.39 42.63 31.07
C LYS A 22 6.08 41.22 31.59
N ILE A 23 6.40 40.19 30.77
CA ILE A 23 6.27 38.81 31.18
C ILE A 23 7.69 38.31 31.46
N VAL A 24 7.99 38.10 32.74
CA VAL A 24 9.30 37.55 33.13
C VAL A 24 9.42 36.10 32.69
N ASP A 25 10.66 35.65 32.51
CA ASP A 25 10.94 34.27 32.17
C ASP A 25 10.25 33.32 33.17
N ASP A 26 9.73 32.19 32.66
CA ASP A 26 8.99 31.16 33.39
C ASP A 26 7.66 31.63 34.05
N ALA A 27 7.19 32.84 33.76
CA ALA A 27 5.92 33.35 34.34
C ALA A 27 4.68 32.65 33.76
N VAL A 28 4.75 32.14 32.50
CA VAL A 28 3.65 31.41 31.87
C VAL A 28 3.91 29.91 31.97
N THR A 29 3.40 29.31 33.01
CA THR A 29 3.45 27.85 33.24
C THR A 29 2.22 27.17 32.67
N ALA A 30 2.21 25.83 32.61
CA ALA A 30 1.05 25.05 32.18
C ALA A 30 -0.24 25.41 32.95
N ALA A 31 -0.13 25.75 34.23
CA ALA A 31 -1.28 26.19 35.06
C ALA A 31 -1.86 27.56 34.65
N LYS A 32 -1.14 28.33 33.83
CA LYS A 32 -1.59 29.64 33.31
C LYS A 32 -2.20 29.52 31.90
N ILE A 33 -2.07 28.38 31.29
CA ILE A 33 -2.63 28.12 29.96
C ILE A 33 -3.96 27.38 30.16
N ASN A 34 -5.05 27.93 29.63
CA ASN A 34 -6.34 27.26 29.65
C ASN A 34 -6.27 26.01 28.77
N ASN A 35 -6.88 24.91 29.20
CA ASN A 35 -7.00 23.67 28.42
C ASN A 35 -7.73 23.91 27.08
N ASP A 36 -8.56 24.94 26.98
CA ASP A 36 -9.29 25.32 25.78
C ASP A 36 -8.39 25.90 24.68
N ILE A 37 -7.09 26.14 24.93
CA ILE A 37 -6.16 26.62 23.92
C ILE A 37 -6.06 25.61 22.75
N ILE A 38 -6.34 24.35 23.03
CA ILE A 38 -6.40 23.29 22.00
C ILE A 38 -7.86 22.95 21.70
N SER A 39 -8.62 22.53 22.71
CA SER A 39 -10.01 22.04 22.54
C SER A 39 -11.00 23.11 22.11
N GLY A 40 -10.75 24.37 22.44
CA GLY A 40 -11.55 25.51 22.01
C GLY A 40 -11.18 26.09 20.64
N SER A 41 -10.09 25.60 20.02
CA SER A 41 -9.68 26.02 18.68
C SER A 41 -10.49 25.28 17.61
N THR A 42 -10.61 25.90 16.43
CA THR A 42 -11.27 25.26 15.27
C THR A 42 -10.48 24.03 14.85
N GLU A 43 -11.18 22.91 14.67
CA GLU A 43 -10.60 21.66 14.23
C GLU A 43 -10.04 21.76 12.80
N LEU A 44 -8.83 21.26 12.59
CA LEU A 44 -8.31 20.96 11.27
C LEU A 44 -8.90 19.60 10.80
N ALA A 45 -10.03 19.62 10.10
CA ALA A 45 -10.76 18.42 9.70
C ALA A 45 -10.12 17.66 8.51
N THR A 46 -8.88 17.98 8.17
CA THR A 46 -8.12 17.34 7.06
C THR A 46 -6.77 16.85 7.58
N THR A 47 -6.11 16.00 6.78
CA THR A 47 -4.72 15.61 7.07
C THR A 47 -3.83 16.86 7.09
N PRO A 48 -3.00 17.05 8.12
CA PRO A 48 -2.05 18.16 8.15
C PRO A 48 -1.15 18.17 6.92
N ALA A 49 -0.83 19.35 6.43
CA ALA A 49 0.19 19.51 5.41
C ALA A 49 1.59 19.23 5.98
N ASP A 50 2.54 18.83 5.14
CA ASP A 50 3.91 18.52 5.57
C ASP A 50 4.62 19.68 6.27
N THR A 51 4.19 20.92 5.99
CA THR A 51 4.69 22.16 6.57
C THR A 51 3.92 22.65 7.79
N ASP A 52 2.85 21.95 8.23
CA ASP A 52 2.15 22.28 9.45
C ASP A 52 3.05 21.99 10.65
N GLU A 53 3.04 22.90 11.62
CA GLU A 53 4.00 22.93 12.71
C GLU A 53 3.36 22.55 14.05
N PHE A 54 4.10 21.80 14.84
CA PHE A 54 3.73 21.42 16.20
C PHE A 54 4.79 21.91 17.19
N LEU A 55 4.36 22.30 18.40
CA LEU A 55 5.28 22.58 19.50
C LEU A 55 5.64 21.28 20.23
N ILE A 56 6.93 21.07 20.42
CA ILE A 56 7.46 19.95 21.20
C ILE A 56 8.43 20.42 22.27
N SER A 57 8.63 19.64 23.32
CA SER A 57 9.71 19.82 24.28
C SER A 57 10.88 18.92 23.88
N ASP A 58 11.97 19.49 23.44
CA ASP A 58 13.23 18.80 23.16
C ASP A 58 14.22 19.05 24.28
N ALA A 59 14.46 18.05 25.12
CA ALA A 59 15.30 18.12 26.31
C ALA A 59 14.97 19.35 27.23
N GLY A 60 13.68 19.66 27.37
CA GLY A 60 13.22 20.79 28.21
C GLY A 60 13.16 22.12 27.47
N THR A 61 13.59 22.19 26.21
CA THR A 61 13.48 23.39 25.38
C THR A 61 12.29 23.28 24.43
N ILE A 62 11.44 24.30 24.37
CA ILE A 62 10.32 24.34 23.43
C ILE A 62 10.88 24.58 22.02
N LYS A 63 10.55 23.68 21.10
CA LYS A 63 10.88 23.78 19.68
C LYS A 63 9.63 23.52 18.83
N ARG A 64 9.64 24.00 17.60
CA ARG A 64 8.67 23.58 16.59
C ARG A 64 9.20 22.38 15.82
N ILE A 65 8.29 21.55 15.34
CA ILE A 65 8.59 20.45 14.43
C ILE A 65 7.51 20.42 13.35
N ASP A 66 7.92 20.24 12.10
CA ASP A 66 6.99 20.11 10.97
C ASP A 66 6.34 18.72 10.99
N TYR A 67 5.09 18.62 10.53
CA TYR A 67 4.36 17.36 10.43
C TYR A 67 5.11 16.30 9.63
N SER A 68 5.85 16.71 8.60
CA SER A 68 6.71 15.82 7.81
C SER A 68 7.67 14.96 8.65
N HIS A 69 8.10 15.43 9.81
CA HIS A 69 8.99 14.72 10.72
C HIS A 69 8.26 13.91 11.80
N ILE A 70 6.97 14.13 12.00
CA ILE A 70 6.15 13.43 13.01
C ILE A 70 5.37 12.27 12.36
N LYS A 71 4.89 12.49 11.14
CA LYS A 71 4.19 11.45 10.40
C LYS A 71 5.09 10.23 10.24
N GLY A 72 4.60 9.07 10.63
CA GLY A 72 5.35 7.82 10.45
C GLY A 72 5.73 7.63 8.98
N SER A 73 7.00 7.39 8.69
CA SER A 73 7.39 6.84 7.39
C SER A 73 6.97 5.38 7.38
N SER A 74 5.88 5.07 6.67
CA SER A 74 5.57 3.69 6.36
C SER A 74 6.53 3.24 5.26
N ASP A 75 7.29 2.16 5.50
CA ASP A 75 8.06 1.52 4.44
C ASP A 75 7.14 0.96 3.35
N TRP A 76 5.85 0.82 3.66
CA TRP A 76 4.80 0.39 2.76
C TRP A 76 3.95 1.57 2.32
N VAL A 77 4.06 1.96 1.08
CA VAL A 77 3.28 3.05 0.50
C VAL A 77 2.22 2.48 -0.45
N LYS A 78 0.94 2.75 -0.16
CA LYS A 78 -0.14 2.38 -1.06
C LYS A 78 -0.06 3.25 -2.31
N LEU A 79 0.16 2.62 -3.46
CA LEU A 79 0.33 3.30 -4.74
C LEU A 79 -0.96 3.31 -5.57
N ALA A 80 -1.68 2.20 -5.57
CA ALA A 80 -2.91 2.08 -6.36
C ALA A 80 -3.88 1.08 -5.71
N ASN A 81 -5.16 1.24 -6.00
CA ASN A 81 -6.21 0.29 -5.68
C ASN A 81 -7.27 0.34 -6.77
N SER A 82 -7.72 -0.81 -7.22
CA SER A 82 -8.79 -0.90 -8.21
C SER A 82 -9.68 -2.11 -7.94
N THR A 83 -10.97 -1.91 -8.16
CA THR A 83 -11.98 -2.98 -8.20
C THR A 83 -12.68 -2.89 -9.54
N VAL A 84 -12.68 -3.98 -10.30
CA VAL A 84 -13.33 -4.05 -11.61
C VAL A 84 -14.11 -5.35 -11.76
N SER A 85 -15.08 -5.34 -12.64
CA SER A 85 -15.89 -6.50 -13.00
C SER A 85 -16.23 -6.50 -14.48
N SER A 86 -16.45 -7.68 -15.03
CA SER A 86 -16.86 -7.87 -16.44
C SER A 86 -15.86 -7.24 -17.44
N VAL A 87 -14.56 -7.36 -17.16
CA VAL A 87 -13.47 -6.85 -18.01
C VAL A 87 -12.54 -7.98 -18.47
N SER A 88 -11.78 -7.76 -19.53
CA SER A 88 -10.78 -8.73 -20.01
C SER A 88 -9.48 -8.72 -19.20
N SER A 89 -9.17 -7.60 -18.53
CA SER A 89 -7.95 -7.46 -17.72
C SER A 89 -8.08 -6.29 -16.74
N LEU A 90 -7.22 -6.30 -15.70
CA LEU A 90 -6.95 -5.17 -14.81
C LEU A 90 -5.50 -4.76 -14.99
N SER A 91 -5.25 -3.49 -15.30
CA SER A 91 -3.91 -2.93 -15.46
C SER A 91 -3.63 -1.85 -14.40
N PHE A 92 -2.39 -1.82 -13.93
CA PHE A 92 -1.81 -0.73 -13.17
C PHE A 92 -0.63 -0.18 -13.99
N GLU A 93 -0.91 0.85 -14.77
CA GLU A 93 0.04 1.47 -15.68
C GLU A 93 0.88 2.52 -14.92
N ASP A 94 2.15 2.63 -15.27
CA ASP A 94 3.11 3.62 -14.71
C ASP A 94 3.12 3.71 -13.17
N THR A 95 2.73 2.60 -12.50
CA THR A 95 2.65 2.52 -11.03
C THR A 95 4.01 2.19 -10.40
N PHE A 96 4.90 1.56 -11.16
CA PHE A 96 6.25 1.23 -10.68
C PHE A 96 7.19 2.40 -10.96
N THR A 97 7.83 2.90 -9.91
CA THR A 97 8.81 4.00 -9.96
C THR A 97 10.17 3.55 -9.43
N ASP A 98 11.18 4.38 -9.57
CA ASP A 98 12.52 4.08 -9.04
C ASP A 98 12.65 4.33 -7.53
N ASP A 99 11.57 4.84 -6.89
CA ASP A 99 11.52 5.07 -5.44
C ASP A 99 11.44 3.77 -4.63
N TYR A 100 11.04 2.65 -5.27
CA TYR A 100 10.79 1.37 -4.62
C TYR A 100 11.54 0.23 -5.31
N GLN A 101 12.12 -0.64 -4.49
CA GLN A 101 12.79 -1.85 -4.98
C GLN A 101 11.85 -3.04 -5.05
N TYR A 102 10.86 -3.07 -4.18
CA TYR A 102 9.90 -4.15 -4.02
C TYR A 102 8.49 -3.61 -4.17
N TYR A 103 7.62 -4.46 -4.71
CA TYR A 103 6.19 -4.16 -4.78
C TYR A 103 5.42 -5.35 -4.25
N LYS A 104 4.39 -5.08 -3.46
CA LYS A 104 3.40 -6.08 -3.05
C LYS A 104 2.06 -5.75 -3.64
N ILE A 105 1.40 -6.78 -4.18
CA ILE A 105 0.08 -6.67 -4.76
C ILE A 105 -0.81 -7.69 -4.05
N PHE A 106 -1.83 -7.19 -3.38
CA PHE A 106 -2.86 -8.02 -2.78
C PHE A 106 -4.04 -8.09 -3.74
N ILE A 107 -4.40 -9.30 -4.12
CA ILE A 107 -5.51 -9.59 -5.02
C ILE A 107 -6.55 -10.38 -4.22
N LYS A 108 -7.80 -9.96 -4.30
CA LYS A 108 -8.93 -10.63 -3.65
C LYS A 108 -10.17 -10.57 -4.52
N ASP A 109 -11.15 -11.34 -4.18
CA ASP A 109 -12.44 -11.39 -4.86
C ASP A 109 -12.28 -11.70 -6.35
N PHE A 110 -11.25 -12.49 -6.71
CA PHE A 110 -10.87 -12.75 -8.09
C PHE A 110 -11.47 -14.06 -8.58
N TYR A 111 -12.30 -13.97 -9.61
CA TYR A 111 -12.83 -15.10 -10.36
C TYR A 111 -13.08 -14.71 -11.82
N PHE A 112 -13.17 -15.69 -12.70
CA PHE A 112 -13.52 -15.50 -14.10
C PHE A 112 -14.99 -15.87 -14.36
N ALA A 113 -15.61 -15.28 -15.38
CA ALA A 113 -16.94 -15.65 -15.84
C ALA A 113 -16.99 -17.07 -16.42
N SER A 114 -15.87 -17.55 -16.95
CA SER A 114 -15.63 -18.93 -17.37
C SER A 114 -14.24 -19.36 -16.90
N ALA A 115 -14.04 -20.66 -16.65
CA ALA A 115 -12.79 -21.18 -16.10
C ALA A 115 -11.55 -20.77 -16.90
N ASP A 116 -10.58 -20.18 -16.22
CA ASP A 116 -9.30 -19.74 -16.78
C ASP A 116 -8.19 -19.75 -15.75
N ILE A 117 -6.95 -19.75 -16.20
CA ILE A 117 -5.77 -19.65 -15.35
C ILE A 117 -5.40 -18.18 -15.19
N PRO A 118 -5.36 -17.65 -13.96
CA PRO A 118 -4.97 -16.27 -13.72
C PRO A 118 -3.47 -16.09 -13.94
N VAL A 119 -3.13 -15.08 -14.72
CA VAL A 119 -1.75 -14.74 -15.06
C VAL A 119 -1.52 -13.24 -15.00
N PHE A 120 -0.25 -12.83 -15.02
CA PHE A 120 0.09 -11.43 -15.19
C PHE A 120 1.23 -11.23 -16.19
N ASN A 121 1.24 -10.05 -16.80
CA ASN A 121 2.34 -9.54 -17.61
C ASN A 121 2.89 -8.26 -16.98
N TYR A 122 4.19 -8.06 -17.09
CA TYR A 122 4.76 -6.74 -16.87
C TYR A 122 4.34 -5.80 -18.02
N LEU A 123 4.19 -4.53 -17.69
CA LEU A 123 4.00 -3.46 -18.67
C LEU A 123 5.29 -2.65 -18.81
N THR A 124 5.63 -2.27 -20.01
CA THR A 124 6.59 -1.19 -20.24
C THR A 124 5.93 0.14 -19.88
N SER A 125 6.53 1.30 -20.19
CA SER A 125 5.85 2.58 -19.99
C SER A 125 4.52 2.58 -20.76
N GLY A 126 3.45 3.00 -20.09
CA GLY A 126 2.08 2.88 -20.60
C GLY A 126 1.53 1.45 -20.52
N SER A 127 0.70 1.05 -21.48
CA SER A 127 -0.09 -0.19 -21.47
C SER A 127 0.50 -1.36 -22.23
N THR A 128 1.71 -1.24 -22.78
CA THR A 128 2.31 -2.29 -23.62
C THR A 128 2.76 -3.49 -22.78
N ALA A 129 2.08 -4.61 -22.93
CA ALA A 129 2.43 -5.84 -22.24
C ALA A 129 3.72 -6.47 -22.79
N VAL A 130 4.58 -6.92 -21.90
CA VAL A 130 5.73 -7.76 -22.23
C VAL A 130 5.22 -9.19 -22.39
N THR A 131 5.54 -9.84 -23.52
CA THR A 131 5.05 -11.18 -23.87
C THR A 131 6.16 -12.21 -24.02
N THR A 132 7.36 -11.92 -23.51
CA THR A 132 8.51 -12.83 -23.63
C THR A 132 9.34 -12.90 -22.37
N GLY A 133 10.13 -13.96 -22.25
CA GLY A 133 11.14 -14.11 -21.20
C GLY A 133 10.60 -14.56 -19.85
N TYR A 134 9.42 -15.15 -19.81
CA TYR A 134 8.76 -15.63 -18.61
C TYR A 134 9.06 -17.09 -18.30
N PHE A 135 9.38 -17.37 -17.05
CA PHE A 135 9.53 -18.71 -16.50
C PHE A 135 8.76 -18.81 -15.19
N THR A 136 7.95 -19.84 -15.05
CA THR A 136 7.18 -20.10 -13.84
C THR A 136 7.53 -21.47 -13.28
N ILE A 137 7.77 -21.51 -11.97
CA ILE A 137 7.94 -22.73 -11.19
C ILE A 137 6.93 -22.68 -10.05
N SER A 138 6.09 -23.68 -9.93
CA SER A 138 5.08 -23.75 -8.88
C SER A 138 5.20 -25.01 -8.04
N ASN A 139 4.82 -24.88 -6.78
CA ASN A 139 4.49 -25.96 -5.88
C ASN A 139 3.06 -25.71 -5.38
N TYR A 140 2.19 -26.67 -5.52
CA TYR A 140 0.83 -26.56 -5.05
C TYR A 140 0.39 -27.79 -4.29
N SER A 141 -0.45 -27.60 -3.29
CA SER A 141 -1.19 -28.63 -2.56
C SER A 141 -2.66 -28.48 -2.89
N PHE A 142 -3.36 -29.59 -2.97
CA PHE A 142 -4.80 -29.60 -3.23
C PHE A 142 -5.51 -30.63 -2.36
N ALA A 143 -6.77 -30.38 -2.08
CA ALA A 143 -7.66 -31.29 -1.38
C ALA A 143 -9.06 -31.22 -1.99
N ALA A 144 -9.63 -32.39 -2.28
CA ALA A 144 -11.00 -32.47 -2.77
C ALA A 144 -12.00 -32.16 -1.64
N THR A 145 -13.10 -31.50 -1.97
CA THR A 145 -14.19 -31.22 -1.03
C THR A 145 -14.73 -32.52 -0.43
N GLY A 146 -14.75 -32.60 0.89
CA GLY A 146 -15.26 -33.80 1.61
C GLY A 146 -14.29 -34.99 1.63
N SER A 147 -13.05 -34.82 1.15
CA SER A 147 -12.00 -35.84 1.20
C SER A 147 -10.95 -35.50 2.24
N SER A 148 -10.46 -36.51 2.96
CA SER A 148 -9.27 -36.37 3.80
C SER A 148 -7.96 -36.61 3.03
N THR A 149 -8.04 -36.88 1.73
CA THR A 149 -6.90 -37.13 0.87
C THR A 149 -6.64 -35.88 0.00
N GLY A 150 -5.40 -35.49 -0.07
CA GLY A 150 -4.92 -34.42 -0.93
C GLY A 150 -3.64 -34.84 -1.65
N GLY A 151 -3.13 -34.00 -2.47
CA GLY A 151 -1.89 -34.23 -3.20
C GLY A 151 -1.01 -32.98 -3.25
N GLN A 152 0.20 -33.19 -3.72
CA GLN A 152 1.14 -32.13 -4.04
C GLN A 152 1.66 -32.35 -5.44
N SER A 153 1.91 -31.26 -6.16
CA SER A 153 2.50 -31.36 -7.49
C SER A 153 3.43 -30.17 -7.77
N TRP A 154 4.30 -30.37 -8.75
CA TRP A 154 5.22 -29.38 -9.26
C TRP A 154 4.89 -29.11 -10.71
N ARG A 155 4.88 -27.86 -11.10
CA ARG A 155 4.75 -27.45 -12.49
C ARG A 155 5.80 -26.43 -12.83
N HIS A 156 6.23 -26.44 -14.10
CA HIS A 156 7.01 -25.37 -14.69
C HIS A 156 6.47 -25.11 -16.09
N TRP A 157 6.48 -23.86 -16.50
CA TRP A 157 6.24 -23.51 -17.89
C TRP A 157 7.09 -22.30 -18.30
N ASN A 158 7.32 -22.23 -19.57
CA ASN A 158 7.96 -21.12 -20.26
C ASN A 158 6.94 -20.57 -21.23
N GLY A 159 6.56 -19.31 -21.08
CA GLY A 159 5.44 -18.74 -21.83
C GLY A 159 5.53 -17.22 -21.96
N ASP A 160 4.42 -16.66 -22.34
CA ASP A 160 4.26 -15.24 -22.62
C ASP A 160 3.77 -14.43 -21.42
N ASP A 161 3.61 -15.09 -20.25
CA ASP A 161 3.10 -14.51 -19.01
C ASP A 161 3.62 -15.23 -17.76
N HIS A 162 3.33 -14.67 -16.58
CA HIS A 162 3.59 -15.27 -15.28
C HIS A 162 2.31 -15.79 -14.64
N GLY A 163 2.35 -17.00 -14.08
CA GLY A 163 1.24 -17.56 -13.31
C GLY A 163 1.00 -16.83 -11.99
N LEU A 164 -0.25 -16.53 -11.70
CA LEU A 164 -0.78 -16.22 -10.37
C LEU A 164 -1.37 -17.47 -9.73
N ALA A 165 -1.77 -18.44 -10.55
CA ALA A 165 -2.15 -19.79 -10.18
C ALA A 165 -1.71 -20.77 -11.28
N VAL A 166 -1.77 -22.08 -11.00
CA VAL A 166 -1.42 -23.14 -11.96
C VAL A 166 -2.62 -23.95 -12.43
N THR A 167 -3.79 -23.65 -11.90
CA THR A 167 -5.06 -24.29 -12.22
C THR A 167 -6.11 -23.25 -12.53
N ASN A 168 -7.18 -23.67 -13.19
CA ASN A 168 -8.30 -22.82 -13.47
C ASN A 168 -8.98 -22.42 -12.16
N THR A 169 -9.22 -21.12 -11.99
CA THR A 169 -10.03 -20.63 -10.86
C THR A 169 -11.48 -21.04 -11.01
N GLY A 170 -12.20 -21.05 -9.89
CA GLY A 170 -13.66 -21.14 -9.89
C GLY A 170 -14.31 -19.98 -10.66
N THR A 171 -15.55 -20.19 -11.05
CA THR A 171 -16.35 -19.22 -11.85
C THR A 171 -17.42 -18.53 -11.01
N SER A 172 -17.30 -18.58 -9.69
CA SER A 172 -18.32 -18.05 -8.76
C SER A 172 -17.73 -17.04 -7.80
N ALA A 173 -18.51 -16.00 -7.52
CA ALA A 173 -18.23 -15.04 -6.45
C ALA A 173 -18.17 -15.68 -5.06
N ASP A 174 -18.79 -16.85 -4.86
CA ASP A 174 -18.78 -17.56 -3.57
C ASP A 174 -17.42 -18.24 -3.29
N ASN A 175 -16.62 -18.44 -4.32
CA ASN A 175 -15.33 -19.13 -4.24
C ASN A 175 -14.21 -18.33 -4.95
N PRO A 176 -13.96 -17.09 -4.55
CA PRO A 176 -12.97 -16.27 -5.21
C PRO A 176 -11.55 -16.75 -4.86
N MET A 177 -10.62 -16.49 -5.76
CA MET A 177 -9.20 -16.59 -5.48
C MET A 177 -8.72 -15.37 -4.67
N TRP A 178 -7.78 -15.60 -3.79
CA TRP A 178 -6.93 -14.58 -3.22
C TRP A 178 -5.46 -14.84 -3.59
N CYS A 179 -4.67 -13.78 -3.71
CA CYS A 179 -3.25 -13.90 -4.01
C CYS A 179 -2.46 -12.75 -3.37
N GLU A 180 -1.30 -13.08 -2.82
CA GLU A 180 -0.26 -12.13 -2.44
C GLU A 180 0.90 -12.28 -3.43
N LEU A 181 1.13 -11.25 -4.24
CA LEU A 181 2.19 -11.20 -5.23
C LEU A 181 3.27 -10.21 -4.78
N THR A 182 4.51 -10.69 -4.65
CA THR A 182 5.69 -9.86 -4.41
C THR A 182 6.53 -9.77 -5.67
N LEU A 183 6.83 -8.56 -6.12
CA LEU A 183 7.67 -8.28 -7.28
C LEU A 183 9.00 -7.68 -6.81
N LEU A 184 10.11 -8.25 -7.27
CA LEU A 184 11.45 -7.80 -6.96
C LEU A 184 12.09 -7.17 -8.21
N ASN A 185 12.61 -5.96 -8.03
CA ASN A 185 13.35 -5.21 -9.04
C ASN A 185 12.62 -5.03 -10.39
N PRO A 186 11.32 -4.75 -10.49
CA PRO A 186 10.64 -4.63 -11.78
C PRO A 186 11.22 -3.49 -12.64
N ARG A 187 11.75 -2.44 -12.01
CA ARG A 187 12.38 -1.29 -12.68
C ARG A 187 13.82 -1.51 -13.12
N SER A 188 14.47 -2.57 -12.64
CA SER A 188 15.88 -2.79 -12.97
C SER A 188 16.09 -3.09 -14.47
N THR A 189 17.04 -2.43 -15.08
CA THR A 189 17.47 -2.70 -16.45
C THR A 189 18.64 -3.69 -16.53
N THR A 190 19.23 -4.07 -15.41
CA THR A 190 20.42 -4.93 -15.34
C THR A 190 20.17 -6.25 -14.63
N LYS A 191 19.20 -6.28 -13.70
CA LYS A 191 18.87 -7.49 -12.92
C LYS A 191 17.67 -8.20 -13.51
N ARG A 192 17.67 -9.53 -13.42
CA ARG A 192 16.48 -10.32 -13.69
C ARG A 192 15.40 -10.03 -12.66
N ARG A 193 14.15 -10.08 -13.08
CA ARG A 193 12.99 -9.88 -12.20
C ARG A 193 12.59 -11.22 -11.62
N LEU A 194 12.31 -11.20 -10.34
CA LEU A 194 11.76 -12.33 -9.62
C LEU A 194 10.40 -11.90 -9.07
N SER A 195 9.41 -12.76 -9.16
CA SER A 195 8.19 -12.60 -8.37
C SER A 195 7.87 -13.88 -7.61
N ILE A 196 7.22 -13.68 -6.47
CA ILE A 196 6.72 -14.76 -5.62
C ILE A 196 5.24 -14.51 -5.44
N CYS A 197 4.41 -15.50 -5.79
CA CYS A 197 2.98 -15.46 -5.57
C CYS A 197 2.59 -16.57 -4.58
N LEU A 198 1.86 -16.18 -3.57
CA LEU A 198 1.13 -17.10 -2.68
C LEU A 198 -0.35 -16.96 -2.99
N SER A 199 -0.99 -18.03 -3.39
CA SER A 199 -2.41 -18.01 -3.74
C SER A 199 -3.20 -19.11 -3.06
N GLY A 200 -4.47 -18.84 -2.86
CA GLY A 200 -5.46 -19.79 -2.39
C GLY A 200 -6.73 -19.65 -3.23
N MET A 201 -7.31 -20.77 -3.65
CA MET A 201 -8.50 -20.76 -4.46
C MET A 201 -9.29 -22.05 -4.35
N TYR A 202 -10.54 -21.99 -4.79
CA TYR A 202 -11.34 -23.14 -5.11
C TYR A 202 -11.34 -23.30 -6.64
N GLY A 203 -10.78 -24.40 -7.11
CA GLY A 203 -10.67 -24.69 -8.53
C GLY A 203 -12.00 -25.09 -9.17
N ASN A 204 -12.04 -25.01 -10.48
CA ASN A 204 -13.19 -25.42 -11.27
C ASN A 204 -13.48 -26.94 -11.20
N ASP A 205 -12.52 -27.72 -10.71
CA ASP A 205 -12.60 -29.17 -10.47
C ASP A 205 -13.09 -29.55 -9.07
N SER A 206 -13.65 -28.58 -8.33
CA SER A 206 -14.16 -28.75 -6.97
C SER A 206 -13.09 -29.10 -5.94
N GLN A 207 -11.87 -28.64 -6.13
CA GLN A 207 -10.77 -28.83 -5.19
C GLN A 207 -10.29 -27.48 -4.61
N PHE A 208 -9.82 -27.53 -3.37
CA PHE A 208 -9.11 -26.40 -2.76
C PHE A 208 -7.63 -26.48 -3.14
N TYR A 209 -7.07 -25.35 -3.54
CA TYR A 209 -5.66 -25.20 -3.88
C TYR A 209 -4.99 -24.20 -2.97
N SER A 210 -3.77 -24.52 -2.54
CA SER A 210 -2.84 -23.60 -1.92
C SER A 210 -1.54 -23.67 -2.72
N GLU A 211 -1.10 -22.55 -3.24
CA GLU A 211 -0.02 -22.51 -4.22
C GLU A 211 1.09 -21.55 -3.81
N SER A 212 2.32 -21.93 -4.09
CA SER A 212 3.50 -21.07 -4.02
C SER A 212 4.17 -21.08 -5.38
N ILE A 213 4.14 -19.94 -6.04
CA ILE A 213 4.62 -19.78 -7.41
C ILE A 213 5.81 -18.81 -7.40
N ARG A 214 6.87 -19.19 -8.12
CA ARG A 214 8.02 -18.35 -8.36
C ARG A 214 8.13 -18.10 -9.84
N ASN A 215 8.12 -16.83 -10.21
CA ASN A 215 8.24 -16.43 -11.59
C ASN A 215 9.54 -15.66 -11.81
N PHE A 216 10.14 -15.88 -12.96
CA PHE A 216 11.35 -15.21 -13.39
C PHE A 216 11.12 -14.56 -14.74
N ASN A 217 11.50 -13.31 -14.90
CA ASN A 217 11.55 -12.67 -16.20
C ASN A 217 13.00 -12.37 -16.55
N THR A 218 13.45 -12.89 -17.71
CA THR A 218 14.83 -12.82 -18.16
C THR A 218 15.15 -11.59 -19.00
N ASN A 219 14.14 -10.80 -19.37
CA ASN A 219 14.36 -9.60 -20.15
C ASN A 219 15.20 -8.60 -19.33
N THR A 220 16.30 -8.17 -19.88
CA THR A 220 17.16 -7.11 -19.36
C THR A 220 17.14 -5.93 -20.32
N GLY A 221 17.55 -4.77 -19.86
CA GLY A 221 17.58 -3.55 -20.69
C GLY A 221 16.30 -2.71 -20.69
N THR A 222 15.18 -3.24 -20.17
CA THR A 222 13.90 -2.51 -20.11
C THR A 222 13.41 -2.42 -18.67
N ALA A 223 13.11 -1.20 -18.20
CA ALA A 223 12.43 -0.98 -16.94
C ALA A 223 10.92 -1.18 -17.14
N PHE A 224 10.28 -1.94 -16.26
CA PHE A 224 8.84 -2.12 -16.32
C PHE A 224 8.13 -1.06 -15.50
N GLY A 225 7.10 -0.43 -16.09
CA GLY A 225 6.31 0.65 -15.46
C GLY A 225 5.08 0.15 -14.72
N GLY A 226 4.65 -1.09 -14.94
CA GLY A 226 3.40 -1.58 -14.36
C GLY A 226 3.17 -3.07 -14.55
N ILE A 227 1.93 -3.47 -14.28
CA ILE A 227 1.47 -4.85 -14.35
C ILE A 227 0.06 -4.92 -14.95
N LYS A 228 -0.21 -5.97 -15.71
CA LYS A 228 -1.53 -6.34 -16.24
C LYS A 228 -1.89 -7.73 -15.74
N ILE A 229 -3.06 -7.86 -15.15
CA ILE A 229 -3.64 -9.12 -14.65
C ILE A 229 -4.76 -9.54 -15.60
N GLN A 230 -4.76 -10.79 -16.03
CA GLN A 230 -5.72 -11.32 -17.01
C GLN A 230 -5.84 -12.84 -16.88
N GLY A 231 -6.70 -13.45 -17.71
CA GLY A 231 -6.72 -14.89 -17.94
C GLY A 231 -5.76 -15.30 -19.05
N ASN A 232 -5.13 -16.45 -18.92
CA ASN A 232 -4.28 -17.04 -19.97
C ASN A 232 -5.10 -17.34 -21.23
N GLY A 233 -6.32 -17.85 -21.08
CA GLY A 233 -7.26 -18.10 -22.18
C GLY A 233 -8.09 -16.87 -22.58
N SER A 234 -7.75 -15.67 -22.08
CA SER A 234 -8.45 -14.40 -22.38
C SER A 234 -9.92 -14.37 -21.95
N GLN A 235 -10.30 -15.12 -20.92
CA GLN A 235 -11.66 -15.10 -20.38
C GLN A 235 -11.94 -13.79 -19.64
N THR A 236 -13.22 -13.43 -19.60
CA THR A 236 -13.69 -12.25 -18.89
C THR A 236 -13.51 -12.44 -17.39
N ILE A 237 -12.87 -11.48 -16.71
CA ILE A 237 -12.81 -11.38 -15.27
C ILE A 237 -14.20 -11.07 -14.76
N GLY A 238 -14.78 -11.95 -13.94
CA GLY A 238 -16.08 -11.73 -13.30
C GLY A 238 -16.01 -10.64 -12.25
N SER A 239 -14.99 -10.69 -11.41
CA SER A 239 -14.61 -9.62 -10.46
C SER A 239 -13.14 -9.76 -10.06
N ILE A 240 -12.52 -8.65 -9.69
CA ILE A 240 -11.19 -8.59 -9.07
C ILE A 240 -11.05 -7.29 -8.28
N THR A 241 -10.48 -7.37 -7.09
CA THR A 241 -9.96 -6.21 -6.36
C THR A 241 -8.48 -6.39 -6.15
N ALA A 242 -7.69 -5.40 -6.56
CA ALA A 242 -6.23 -5.44 -6.37
C ALA A 242 -5.71 -4.13 -5.78
N THR A 243 -4.75 -4.24 -4.86
CA THR A 243 -4.08 -3.10 -4.22
C THR A 243 -2.58 -3.26 -4.37
N VAL A 244 -1.91 -2.22 -4.85
CA VAL A 244 -0.46 -2.16 -5.07
C VAL A 244 0.19 -1.31 -4.00
N TYR A 245 1.25 -1.85 -3.39
CA TYR A 245 2.13 -1.17 -2.45
C TYR A 245 3.56 -1.16 -2.97
N GLY A 246 4.22 -0.01 -2.86
CA GLY A 246 5.67 0.11 -2.97
C GLY A 246 6.33 -0.04 -1.61
N ILE A 247 7.48 -0.71 -1.55
CA ILE A 247 8.25 -0.95 -0.32
C ILE A 247 9.64 -0.34 -0.53
N LYS A 248 10.02 0.56 0.38
CA LYS A 248 11.33 1.26 0.37
C LYS A 248 12.44 0.39 0.93
#